data_950e9a17d951778cbad953d8b3cb1574
#
_entry.id   950e9a17d951778cbad953d8b3cb1574
#
_cell.length_a   1.000
_cell.length_b   1.000
_cell.length_c   1.000
_cell.angle_alpha   90.00
_cell.angle_beta   90.00
_cell.angle_gamma   90.00
#
_symmetry.space_group_name_H-M   'P 1'
#
loop_
_entity.id
_entity.type
_entity.pdbx_description
1 polymer ?
#
loop_
_entity_poly.entity_id
_entity_poly.type
_entity_poly.pdbx_seq_one_letter_code
_entity_poly.pdbx_strand_id
1 'polypeptide(L)'
;MKINELRTPCYVIDEGKLTENLLILNGVMRRTGARILLAQKAFSAFYEYPLIGRYLSGTTASGLFEARLAHEEMGKENHVFCPAFLPQEMDELVEICDHIVFNSVSQYLLHRDKIEKADKKISVGLRINPECSTQEGHEIYDPCAPGSRLGITREALDKAIKNGLDLSRIDGFHFHTLCEQDSDALETTLAAVEEKFGDLLYGLKWLNMGGGHHITRADYDIERLEKCIMHMRDKYDLEIYLEPGEAVALDAGYLETTVLDIVENNGIKILILDTSAACHMPDVLEMPYRPPLMDSGEPGEKKYTYRLSSCTCLAGDVIGDYSFDREIKTGDRLCFCDMAIYSMVKNNTFNGMPLPDIAVMDENKDCKVIRRFEYEDFKCRLS
;
A
#
# COMPACT_ATOMS: atom_id res chain seq x y z
N MET A 1 18.87 21.76 4.07
CA MET A 1 19.77 20.63 4.41
C MET A 1 19.74 19.68 3.24
N LYS A 2 20.87 19.11 2.85
CA LYS A 2 20.89 18.11 1.76
C LYS A 2 20.74 16.70 2.34
N ILE A 3 20.34 15.76 1.48
CA ILE A 3 20.05 14.36 1.90
C ILE A 3 21.24 13.71 2.62
N ASN A 4 22.46 13.98 2.18
CA ASN A 4 23.69 13.47 2.77
C ASN A 4 24.08 14.12 4.12
N GLU A 5 23.34 15.12 4.59
CA GLU A 5 23.53 15.80 5.87
C GLU A 5 22.53 15.30 6.95
N LEU A 6 21.56 14.46 6.56
CA LEU A 6 20.56 13.91 7.48
C LEU A 6 21.21 12.94 8.48
N ARG A 7 20.67 12.86 9.70
CA ARG A 7 20.98 11.74 10.62
C ARG A 7 20.44 10.45 10.04
N THR A 8 21.21 9.38 10.04
CA THR A 8 20.78 8.05 9.60
C THR A 8 20.43 7.16 10.78
N PRO A 9 19.59 6.13 10.60
CA PRO A 9 18.80 5.89 9.38
C PRO A 9 17.68 6.92 9.21
N CYS A 10 17.33 7.25 7.95
CA CYS A 10 16.30 8.23 7.66
C CYS A 10 15.52 7.89 6.39
N TYR A 11 14.19 7.80 6.47
CA TYR A 11 13.33 7.82 5.28
C TYR A 11 13.24 9.25 4.74
N VAL A 12 13.32 9.38 3.42
CA VAL A 12 13.19 10.67 2.73
C VAL A 12 12.13 10.55 1.65
N ILE A 13 11.07 11.33 1.75
CA ILE A 13 10.01 11.40 0.74
C ILE A 13 10.38 12.49 -0.26
N ASP A 14 10.41 12.16 -1.55
CA ASP A 14 10.64 13.11 -2.66
C ASP A 14 9.29 13.68 -3.12
N GLU A 15 8.94 14.89 -2.68
CA GLU A 15 7.69 15.57 -3.05
C GLU A 15 7.56 15.81 -4.56
N GLY A 16 8.68 15.97 -5.28
CA GLY A 16 8.68 16.12 -6.73
C GLY A 16 8.18 14.85 -7.42
N LYS A 17 8.78 13.71 -7.10
CA LYS A 17 8.36 12.40 -7.63
C LYS A 17 6.94 12.01 -7.19
N LEU A 18 6.60 12.28 -5.93
CA LEU A 18 5.23 12.08 -5.44
C LEU A 18 4.23 12.88 -6.26
N THR A 19 4.55 14.14 -6.57
CA THR A 19 3.70 15.01 -7.40
C THR A 19 3.57 14.49 -8.83
N GLU A 20 4.64 13.97 -9.45
CA GLU A 20 4.60 13.36 -10.77
C GLU A 20 3.64 12.17 -10.80
N ASN A 21 3.70 11.27 -9.82
CA ASN A 21 2.77 10.16 -9.68
C ASN A 21 1.31 10.64 -9.52
N LEU A 22 1.10 11.63 -8.66
CA LEU A 22 -0.23 12.21 -8.43
C LEU A 22 -0.83 12.86 -9.69
N LEU A 23 -0.01 13.46 -10.54
CA LEU A 23 -0.45 14.02 -11.83
C LEU A 23 -0.90 12.92 -12.80
N ILE A 24 -0.21 11.77 -12.86
CA ILE A 24 -0.62 10.61 -13.67
C ILE A 24 -1.99 10.11 -13.19
N LEU A 25 -2.14 9.85 -11.89
CA LEU A 25 -3.38 9.36 -11.29
C LEU A 25 -4.55 10.33 -11.50
N ASN A 26 -4.32 11.61 -11.28
CA ASN A 26 -5.32 12.66 -11.54
C ASN A 26 -5.71 12.74 -13.02
N GLY A 27 -4.74 12.50 -13.92
CA GLY A 27 -4.99 12.39 -15.36
C GLY A 27 -6.00 11.30 -15.69
N VAL A 28 -5.84 10.09 -15.13
CA VAL A 28 -6.80 8.97 -15.28
C VAL A 28 -8.18 9.39 -14.76
N MET A 29 -8.26 9.95 -13.54
CA MET A 29 -9.53 10.43 -12.98
C MET A 29 -10.25 11.42 -13.90
N ARG A 30 -9.52 12.39 -14.44
CA ARG A 30 -10.10 13.44 -15.31
C ARG A 30 -10.61 12.89 -16.64
N ARG A 31 -9.96 11.87 -17.23
CA ARG A 31 -10.34 11.29 -18.51
C ARG A 31 -11.46 10.28 -18.39
N THR A 32 -11.53 9.56 -17.27
CA THR A 32 -12.50 8.47 -17.08
C THR A 32 -13.68 8.81 -16.17
N GLY A 33 -13.54 9.83 -15.32
CA GLY A 33 -14.51 10.12 -14.27
C GLY A 33 -14.38 9.18 -13.06
N ALA A 34 -13.44 8.24 -13.03
CA ALA A 34 -13.19 7.38 -11.87
C ALA A 34 -12.70 8.19 -10.68
N ARG A 35 -12.87 7.64 -9.49
CA ARG A 35 -12.34 8.17 -8.23
C ARG A 35 -11.18 7.31 -7.74
N ILE A 36 -10.06 7.94 -7.47
CA ILE A 36 -8.87 7.25 -6.96
C ILE A 36 -8.65 7.65 -5.50
N LEU A 37 -8.44 6.65 -4.67
CA LEU A 37 -8.21 6.76 -3.23
C LEU A 37 -6.78 6.29 -2.91
N LEU A 38 -6.12 6.95 -1.97
CA LEU A 38 -4.86 6.47 -1.40
C LEU A 38 -5.13 5.25 -0.50
N ALA A 39 -4.54 4.10 -0.78
CA ALA A 39 -4.52 2.98 0.17
C ALA A 39 -3.44 3.18 1.23
N GLN A 40 -3.85 3.54 2.45
CA GLN A 40 -2.96 3.91 3.54
C GLN A 40 -2.04 2.77 3.99
N LYS A 41 -2.46 1.51 3.82
CA LYS A 41 -1.63 0.33 4.16
C LYS A 41 -0.25 0.32 3.48
N ALA A 42 -0.13 0.96 2.31
CA ALA A 42 1.13 1.06 1.59
C ALA A 42 1.90 2.35 1.94
N PHE A 43 1.17 3.46 2.15
CA PHE A 43 1.74 4.77 2.40
C PHE A 43 0.85 5.58 3.34
N SER A 44 1.32 5.86 4.56
CA SER A 44 0.60 6.62 5.59
C SER A 44 1.40 7.80 6.13
N ALA A 45 2.35 8.35 5.35
CA ALA A 45 3.07 9.55 5.73
C ALA A 45 2.13 10.77 5.64
N PHE A 46 1.34 10.99 6.68
CA PHE A 46 0.25 11.96 6.71
C PHE A 46 0.68 13.41 6.53
N TYR A 47 1.96 13.72 6.71
CA TYR A 47 2.50 15.03 6.33
C TYR A 47 2.20 15.38 4.85
N GLU A 48 2.14 14.36 3.99
CA GLU A 48 1.85 14.51 2.55
C GLU A 48 0.35 14.49 2.22
N TYR A 49 -0.54 14.24 3.19
CA TYR A 49 -1.98 14.17 2.92
C TYR A 49 -2.57 15.47 2.36
N PRO A 50 -2.14 16.67 2.78
CA PRO A 50 -2.58 17.91 2.14
C PRO A 50 -2.16 18.02 0.66
N LEU A 51 -0.99 17.49 0.29
CA LEU A 51 -0.54 17.43 -1.10
C LEU A 51 -1.37 16.41 -1.88
N ILE A 52 -1.44 15.17 -1.40
CA ILE A 52 -2.19 14.06 -2.02
C ILE A 52 -3.66 14.43 -2.21
N GLY A 53 -4.27 15.05 -1.21
CA GLY A 53 -5.66 15.47 -1.22
C GLY A 53 -6.01 16.53 -2.28
N ARG A 54 -5.03 17.22 -2.87
CA ARG A 54 -5.28 18.10 -4.04
C ARG A 54 -5.57 17.33 -5.32
N TYR A 55 -5.09 16.10 -5.42
CA TYR A 55 -5.13 15.30 -6.64
C TYR A 55 -6.09 14.11 -6.53
N LEU A 56 -6.15 13.43 -5.39
CA LEU A 56 -6.96 12.23 -5.17
C LEU A 56 -8.29 12.56 -4.50
N SER A 57 -9.26 11.64 -4.62
CA SER A 57 -10.61 11.80 -4.07
C SER A 57 -10.65 11.62 -2.55
N GLY A 58 -9.74 10.83 -1.98
CA GLY A 58 -9.71 10.53 -0.56
C GLY A 58 -8.76 9.37 -0.26
N THR A 59 -9.14 8.58 0.74
CA THR A 59 -8.32 7.46 1.24
C THR A 59 -9.16 6.20 1.38
N THR A 60 -8.46 5.04 1.41
CA THR A 60 -9.02 3.79 1.91
C THR A 60 -8.19 3.26 3.07
N ALA A 61 -8.86 2.82 4.11
CA ALA A 61 -8.30 2.34 5.36
C ALA A 61 -8.51 0.83 5.51
N SER A 62 -7.60 0.17 6.23
CA SER A 62 -7.69 -1.26 6.56
C SER A 62 -8.19 -1.52 7.99
N GLY A 63 -8.51 -0.47 8.73
CA GLY A 63 -9.04 -0.51 10.09
C GLY A 63 -9.22 0.87 10.68
N LEU A 64 -9.67 0.93 11.95
CA LEU A 64 -10.05 2.17 12.62
C LEU A 64 -8.92 3.21 12.66
N PHE A 65 -7.69 2.81 12.96
CA PHE A 65 -6.61 3.81 13.15
C PHE A 65 -6.21 4.49 11.83
N GLU A 66 -6.20 3.75 10.72
CA GLU A 66 -6.02 4.37 9.39
C GLU A 66 -7.21 5.26 9.03
N ALA A 67 -8.46 4.82 9.29
CA ALA A 67 -9.64 5.62 9.04
C ALA A 67 -9.65 6.92 9.85
N ARG A 68 -9.23 6.86 11.11
CA ARG A 68 -9.08 8.05 11.97
C ARG A 68 -8.02 8.99 11.45
N LEU A 69 -6.85 8.46 11.09
CA LEU A 69 -5.75 9.24 10.51
C LEU A 69 -6.20 9.99 9.24
N ALA A 70 -6.93 9.30 8.36
CA ALA A 70 -7.48 9.92 7.15
C ALA A 70 -8.50 11.02 7.48
N HIS A 71 -9.39 10.78 8.43
CA HIS A 71 -10.40 11.73 8.86
C HIS A 71 -9.77 13.01 9.45
N GLU A 72 -8.75 12.85 10.30
CA GLU A 72 -8.07 13.95 10.97
C GLU A 72 -7.17 14.76 10.02
N GLU A 73 -6.41 14.08 9.14
CA GLU A 73 -5.30 14.71 8.41
C GLU A 73 -5.60 15.00 6.93
N MET A 74 -6.49 14.23 6.28
CA MET A 74 -6.87 14.51 4.89
C MET A 74 -8.23 15.19 4.77
N GLY A 75 -9.21 14.77 5.57
CA GLY A 75 -10.54 15.38 5.63
C GLY A 75 -11.34 15.26 4.33
N LYS A 76 -11.07 14.23 3.51
CA LYS A 76 -11.77 13.91 2.26
C LYS A 76 -12.55 12.62 2.39
N GLU A 77 -13.00 12.05 1.28
CA GLU A 77 -13.73 10.78 1.25
C GLU A 77 -12.91 9.68 1.92
N ASN A 78 -13.51 8.99 2.88
CA ASN A 78 -12.86 8.04 3.76
C ASN A 78 -13.55 6.68 3.67
N HIS A 79 -12.92 5.75 2.98
CA HIS A 79 -13.39 4.37 2.85
C HIS A 79 -12.70 3.47 3.87
N VAL A 80 -13.37 2.39 4.27
CA VAL A 80 -12.74 1.35 5.09
C VAL A 80 -13.16 -0.04 4.63
N PHE A 81 -12.18 -0.93 4.51
CA PHE A 81 -12.35 -2.36 4.35
C PHE A 81 -11.53 -3.11 5.39
N CYS A 82 -12.14 -4.07 6.07
CA CYS A 82 -11.44 -4.98 6.97
C CYS A 82 -11.99 -6.40 6.79
N PRO A 83 -11.15 -7.46 6.85
CA PRO A 83 -11.64 -8.84 6.82
C PRO A 83 -12.67 -9.17 7.90
N ALA A 84 -12.53 -8.54 9.07
CA ALA A 84 -13.55 -8.56 10.13
C ALA A 84 -13.37 -7.33 11.03
N PHE A 85 -14.44 -6.55 11.22
CA PHE A 85 -14.43 -5.39 12.10
C PHE A 85 -14.60 -5.80 13.56
N LEU A 86 -13.91 -5.13 14.46
CA LEU A 86 -14.11 -5.26 15.89
C LEU A 86 -15.40 -4.55 16.30
N PRO A 87 -16.33 -5.21 17.03
CA PRO A 87 -17.63 -4.61 17.36
C PRO A 87 -17.55 -3.29 18.11
N GLN A 88 -16.51 -3.08 18.91
CA GLN A 88 -16.30 -1.85 19.68
C GLN A 88 -15.79 -0.67 18.82
N GLU A 89 -15.28 -0.93 17.61
CA GLU A 89 -14.77 0.13 16.72
C GLU A 89 -15.85 0.67 15.78
N MET A 90 -16.93 -0.10 15.57
CA MET A 90 -17.95 0.25 14.59
C MET A 90 -18.67 1.57 14.89
N ASP A 91 -18.84 1.94 16.14
CA ASP A 91 -19.53 3.19 16.51
C ASP A 91 -18.74 4.40 16.00
N GLU A 92 -17.41 4.37 16.09
CA GLU A 92 -16.56 5.43 15.55
C GLU A 92 -16.44 5.33 14.02
N LEU A 93 -16.28 4.12 13.45
CA LEU A 93 -16.21 3.95 12.00
C LEU A 93 -17.44 4.51 11.28
N VAL A 94 -18.64 4.32 11.81
CA VAL A 94 -19.86 4.88 11.20
C VAL A 94 -19.93 6.40 11.29
N GLU A 95 -19.21 7.02 12.21
CA GLU A 95 -19.13 8.48 12.31
C GLU A 95 -18.13 9.08 11.30
N ILE A 96 -16.97 8.44 11.11
CA ILE A 96 -15.86 9.02 10.35
C ILE A 96 -15.72 8.50 8.92
N CYS A 97 -16.30 7.34 8.56
CA CYS A 97 -16.18 6.77 7.21
C CYS A 97 -17.39 7.10 6.35
N ASP A 98 -17.18 7.29 5.04
CA ASP A 98 -18.24 7.49 4.05
C ASP A 98 -18.68 6.19 3.40
N HIS A 99 -17.71 5.25 3.20
CA HIS A 99 -17.96 3.90 2.69
C HIS A 99 -17.42 2.86 3.66
N ILE A 100 -18.24 1.84 3.95
CA ILE A 100 -17.82 0.67 4.74
C ILE A 100 -18.05 -0.58 3.90
N VAL A 101 -16.95 -1.29 3.63
CA VAL A 101 -16.95 -2.51 2.83
C VAL A 101 -16.80 -3.73 3.74
N PHE A 102 -17.75 -4.65 3.68
CA PHE A 102 -17.74 -5.88 4.45
C PHE A 102 -17.17 -7.05 3.65
N ASN A 103 -16.36 -7.84 4.30
CA ASN A 103 -15.73 -9.02 3.71
C ASN A 103 -16.67 -10.23 3.65
N SER A 104 -17.74 -10.23 4.44
CA SER A 104 -18.72 -11.30 4.48
C SER A 104 -20.11 -10.79 4.82
N VAL A 105 -21.14 -11.51 4.39
CA VAL A 105 -22.54 -11.20 4.74
C VAL A 105 -22.78 -11.26 6.25
N SER A 106 -22.13 -12.18 6.96
CA SER A 106 -22.27 -12.28 8.42
C SER A 106 -21.73 -11.05 9.13
N GLN A 107 -20.62 -10.46 8.67
CA GLN A 107 -20.09 -9.20 9.19
C GLN A 107 -21.06 -8.03 8.91
N TYR A 108 -21.58 -7.94 7.71
CA TYR A 108 -22.60 -6.93 7.38
C TYR A 108 -23.82 -7.04 8.32
N LEU A 109 -24.40 -8.25 8.45
CA LEU A 109 -25.58 -8.45 9.29
C LEU A 109 -25.31 -8.17 10.77
N LEU A 110 -24.11 -8.47 11.26
CA LEU A 110 -23.68 -8.17 12.63
C LEU A 110 -23.71 -6.66 12.92
N HIS A 111 -23.33 -5.85 11.94
CA HIS A 111 -23.13 -4.40 12.13
C HIS A 111 -24.21 -3.53 11.50
N ARG A 112 -25.18 -4.14 10.77
CA ARG A 112 -26.24 -3.43 10.04
C ARG A 112 -26.98 -2.42 10.89
N ASP A 113 -27.37 -2.79 12.10
CA ASP A 113 -28.17 -1.92 12.98
C ASP A 113 -27.41 -0.64 13.38
N LYS A 114 -26.09 -0.70 13.50
CA LYS A 114 -25.26 0.50 13.77
C LYS A 114 -25.20 1.42 12.56
N ILE A 115 -25.08 0.84 11.36
CA ILE A 115 -25.08 1.61 10.11
C ILE A 115 -26.43 2.29 9.89
N GLU A 116 -27.54 1.58 10.10
CA GLU A 116 -28.90 2.13 9.92
C GLU A 116 -29.25 3.22 10.93
N LYS A 117 -28.60 3.23 12.09
CA LYS A 117 -28.79 4.24 13.15
C LYS A 117 -27.79 5.39 13.08
N ALA A 118 -26.83 5.35 12.16
CA ALA A 118 -25.85 6.41 12.02
C ALA A 118 -26.52 7.73 11.61
N ASP A 119 -26.03 8.85 12.16
CA ASP A 119 -26.56 10.18 11.87
C ASP A 119 -26.28 10.61 10.41
N LYS A 120 -25.24 10.05 9.78
CA LYS A 120 -24.94 10.26 8.38
C LYS A 120 -25.26 9.03 7.54
N LYS A 121 -25.49 9.27 6.24
CA LYS A 121 -25.66 8.18 5.28
C LYS A 121 -24.31 7.56 4.96
N ILE A 122 -24.17 6.27 5.27
CA ILE A 122 -23.00 5.47 4.95
C ILE A 122 -23.30 4.63 3.71
N SER A 123 -22.36 4.60 2.78
CA SER A 123 -22.43 3.73 1.63
C SER A 123 -21.88 2.34 1.99
N VAL A 124 -22.69 1.32 1.79
CA VAL A 124 -22.36 -0.06 2.18
C VAL A 124 -21.92 -0.86 0.99
N GLY A 125 -20.76 -1.52 1.11
CA GLY A 125 -20.27 -2.44 0.11
C GLY A 125 -20.03 -3.86 0.61
N LEU A 126 -19.97 -4.79 -0.34
CA LEU A 126 -19.50 -6.14 -0.11
C LEU A 126 -18.25 -6.38 -0.97
N ARG A 127 -17.20 -6.93 -0.36
CA ARG A 127 -16.06 -7.41 -1.12
C ARG A 127 -16.42 -8.76 -1.74
N ILE A 128 -16.37 -8.83 -3.07
CA ILE A 128 -16.56 -10.06 -3.84
C ILE A 128 -15.22 -10.72 -4.16
N ASN A 129 -15.24 -12.04 -4.30
CA ASN A 129 -14.12 -12.83 -4.80
C ASN A 129 -14.50 -13.43 -6.16
N PRO A 130 -13.93 -12.93 -7.27
CA PRO A 130 -14.22 -13.47 -8.58
C PRO A 130 -13.58 -14.83 -8.85
N GLU A 131 -12.79 -15.38 -7.88
CA GLU A 131 -12.08 -16.65 -8.01
C GLU A 131 -11.26 -16.72 -9.31
N CYS A 132 -10.63 -15.57 -9.64
CA CYS A 132 -9.77 -15.38 -10.79
C CYS A 132 -8.41 -14.93 -10.30
N SER A 133 -7.43 -15.82 -10.39
CA SER A 133 -6.04 -15.52 -10.05
C SER A 133 -5.30 -15.04 -11.30
N THR A 134 -4.60 -13.93 -11.16
CA THR A 134 -3.64 -13.43 -12.16
C THR A 134 -2.21 -13.45 -11.63
N GLN A 135 -2.00 -13.99 -10.41
CA GLN A 135 -0.70 -14.06 -9.73
C GLN A 135 0.02 -15.36 -10.09
N GLU A 136 0.83 -15.33 -11.15
CA GLU A 136 1.64 -16.50 -11.52
C GLU A 136 2.82 -16.70 -10.55
N GLY A 137 2.89 -17.87 -9.90
CA GLY A 137 4.01 -18.26 -9.05
C GLY A 137 4.10 -17.61 -7.66
N HIS A 138 3.09 -16.84 -7.25
CA HIS A 138 3.06 -16.13 -5.98
C HIS A 138 1.75 -16.34 -5.20
N GLU A 139 1.42 -17.58 -4.88
CA GLU A 139 0.18 -17.93 -4.15
C GLU A 139 -0.02 -17.15 -2.85
N ILE A 140 1.06 -16.76 -2.17
CA ILE A 140 1.00 -16.02 -0.92
C ILE A 140 0.39 -14.62 -1.08
N TYR A 141 0.45 -14.05 -2.29
CA TYR A 141 -0.09 -12.72 -2.63
C TYR A 141 -1.40 -12.80 -3.42
N ASP A 142 -1.91 -14.01 -3.66
CA ASP A 142 -3.14 -14.23 -4.41
C ASP A 142 -4.36 -14.16 -3.50
N PRO A 143 -5.12 -13.04 -3.53
CA PRO A 143 -6.34 -12.94 -2.73
C PRO A 143 -7.49 -13.83 -3.24
N CYS A 144 -7.33 -14.41 -4.42
CA CYS A 144 -8.30 -15.33 -5.03
C CYS A 144 -7.90 -16.80 -4.93
N ALA A 145 -6.75 -17.13 -4.32
CA ALA A 145 -6.30 -18.51 -4.13
C ALA A 145 -7.34 -19.34 -3.37
N PRO A 146 -7.40 -20.67 -3.61
CA PRO A 146 -8.24 -21.57 -2.83
C PRO A 146 -7.96 -21.44 -1.32
N GLY A 147 -9.01 -21.24 -0.52
CA GLY A 147 -8.88 -21.03 0.93
C GLY A 147 -8.60 -19.58 1.34
N SER A 148 -8.55 -18.64 0.40
CA SER A 148 -8.45 -17.21 0.75
C SER A 148 -9.64 -16.80 1.61
N ARG A 149 -9.34 -16.03 2.67
CA ARG A 149 -10.36 -15.43 3.55
C ARG A 149 -10.99 -14.15 2.96
N LEU A 150 -10.54 -13.68 1.79
CA LEU A 150 -10.82 -12.35 1.27
C LEU A 150 -11.92 -12.39 0.21
N GLY A 151 -13.06 -11.76 0.55
CA GLY A 151 -14.20 -11.60 -0.35
C GLY A 151 -15.16 -12.79 -0.37
N ILE A 152 -16.35 -12.53 -0.89
CA ILE A 152 -17.49 -13.44 -0.96
C ILE A 152 -17.52 -14.05 -2.37
N THR A 153 -17.49 -15.37 -2.49
CA THR A 153 -17.67 -16.07 -3.77
C THR A 153 -19.12 -15.94 -4.24
N ARG A 154 -19.36 -16.11 -5.55
CA ARG A 154 -20.71 -16.08 -6.11
C ARG A 154 -21.64 -17.10 -5.43
N GLU A 155 -21.16 -18.32 -5.19
CA GLU A 155 -21.94 -19.36 -4.51
C GLU A 155 -22.37 -18.94 -3.10
N ALA A 156 -21.44 -18.36 -2.33
CA ALA A 156 -21.72 -17.89 -0.98
C ALA A 156 -22.71 -16.71 -0.97
N LEU A 157 -22.62 -15.80 -1.94
CA LEU A 157 -23.54 -14.67 -2.08
C LEU A 157 -24.95 -15.16 -2.48
N ASP A 158 -25.06 -16.06 -3.45
CA ASP A 158 -26.35 -16.65 -3.85
C ASP A 158 -27.05 -17.37 -2.69
N LYS A 159 -26.27 -18.09 -1.87
CA LYS A 159 -26.79 -18.72 -0.66
C LYS A 159 -27.32 -17.70 0.34
N ALA A 160 -26.60 -16.60 0.51
CA ALA A 160 -27.03 -15.52 1.41
C ALA A 160 -28.32 -14.84 0.90
N ILE A 161 -28.43 -14.58 -0.39
CA ILE A 161 -29.63 -14.02 -1.02
C ILE A 161 -30.84 -14.96 -0.81
N LYS A 162 -30.67 -16.28 -1.07
CA LYS A 162 -31.70 -17.29 -0.79
C LYS A 162 -32.12 -17.33 0.67
N ASN A 163 -31.22 -16.99 1.58
CA ASN A 163 -31.46 -16.92 3.02
C ASN A 163 -32.00 -15.54 3.49
N GLY A 164 -32.35 -14.64 2.57
CA GLY A 164 -33.02 -13.39 2.87
C GLY A 164 -32.08 -12.17 2.97
N LEU A 165 -30.87 -12.23 2.43
CA LEU A 165 -30.07 -11.02 2.25
C LEU A 165 -30.79 -10.07 1.27
N ASP A 166 -31.07 -8.87 1.72
CA ASP A 166 -31.62 -7.81 0.89
C ASP A 166 -30.50 -7.00 0.21
N LEU A 167 -30.25 -7.27 -1.07
CA LEU A 167 -29.25 -6.58 -1.85
C LEU A 167 -29.58 -5.08 -2.09
N SER A 168 -30.83 -4.65 -1.95
CA SER A 168 -31.17 -3.22 -2.09
C SER A 168 -30.53 -2.33 -1.02
N ARG A 169 -29.99 -2.94 0.03
CA ARG A 169 -29.23 -2.29 1.09
C ARG A 169 -27.73 -2.21 0.83
N ILE A 170 -27.27 -2.80 -0.27
CA ILE A 170 -25.88 -2.80 -0.67
C ILE A 170 -25.71 -1.79 -1.82
N ASP A 171 -24.89 -0.78 -1.61
CA ASP A 171 -24.64 0.28 -2.58
C ASP A 171 -23.63 -0.10 -3.65
N GLY A 172 -22.67 -1.00 -3.33
CA GLY A 172 -21.65 -1.37 -4.30
C GLY A 172 -20.90 -2.65 -3.97
N PHE A 173 -20.12 -3.09 -4.96
CA PHE A 173 -19.16 -4.17 -4.78
C PHE A 173 -17.73 -3.66 -4.83
N HIS A 174 -16.87 -4.37 -4.12
CA HIS A 174 -15.43 -4.17 -4.10
C HIS A 174 -14.73 -5.49 -4.41
N PHE A 175 -13.68 -5.46 -5.19
CA PHE A 175 -12.72 -6.55 -5.30
C PHE A 175 -11.29 -6.00 -5.25
N HIS A 176 -10.35 -6.85 -4.86
CA HIS A 176 -8.93 -6.53 -4.88
C HIS A 176 -8.19 -7.82 -5.17
N THR A 177 -7.71 -7.97 -6.41
CA THR A 177 -7.17 -9.21 -6.98
C THR A 177 -5.73 -9.06 -7.44
N LEU A 178 -5.30 -7.81 -7.69
CA LEU A 178 -3.99 -7.50 -8.23
C LEU A 178 -2.95 -7.22 -7.15
N CYS A 179 -1.70 -7.51 -7.45
CA CYS A 179 -0.53 -7.09 -6.71
C CYS A 179 0.57 -6.73 -7.71
N GLU A 180 0.94 -5.45 -7.82
CA GLU A 180 1.99 -4.91 -8.70
C GLU A 180 1.82 -5.29 -10.20
N GLN A 181 0.58 -5.35 -10.68
CA GLN A 181 0.28 -5.82 -12.02
C GLN A 181 -0.15 -4.71 -12.96
N ASP A 182 -0.06 -4.99 -14.26
CA ASP A 182 -0.52 -4.12 -15.33
C ASP A 182 -2.03 -4.30 -15.58
N SER A 183 -2.59 -3.47 -16.44
CA SER A 183 -4.01 -3.39 -16.75
C SER A 183 -4.57 -4.59 -17.51
N ASP A 184 -3.74 -5.45 -18.12
CA ASP A 184 -4.16 -6.73 -18.70
C ASP A 184 -4.67 -7.72 -17.65
N ALA A 185 -4.04 -7.72 -16.47
CA ALA A 185 -4.51 -8.49 -15.32
C ALA A 185 -5.88 -7.97 -14.82
N LEU A 186 -6.10 -6.66 -14.84
CA LEU A 186 -7.42 -6.09 -14.54
C LEU A 186 -8.46 -6.52 -15.58
N GLU A 187 -8.14 -6.42 -16.86
CA GLU A 187 -9.05 -6.84 -17.98
C GLU A 187 -9.47 -8.30 -17.79
N THR A 188 -8.54 -9.19 -17.47
CA THR A 188 -8.80 -10.60 -17.16
C THR A 188 -9.72 -10.75 -15.93
N THR A 189 -9.44 -10.01 -14.87
CA THR A 189 -10.28 -10.03 -13.65
C THR A 189 -11.68 -9.52 -13.93
N LEU A 190 -11.84 -8.44 -14.71
CA LEU A 190 -13.15 -7.88 -15.05
C LEU A 190 -14.01 -8.85 -15.86
N ALA A 191 -13.41 -9.62 -16.78
CA ALA A 191 -14.13 -10.68 -17.49
C ALA A 191 -14.73 -11.72 -16.50
N ALA A 192 -13.97 -12.13 -15.50
CA ALA A 192 -14.46 -13.04 -14.45
C ALA A 192 -15.51 -12.39 -13.54
N VAL A 193 -15.36 -11.12 -13.21
CA VAL A 193 -16.36 -10.35 -12.45
C VAL A 193 -17.67 -10.26 -13.23
N GLU A 194 -17.63 -9.97 -14.51
CA GLU A 194 -18.81 -9.89 -15.36
C GLU A 194 -19.49 -11.26 -15.54
N GLU A 195 -18.70 -12.32 -15.74
CA GLU A 195 -19.22 -13.69 -15.86
C GLU A 195 -19.96 -14.11 -14.59
N LYS A 196 -19.36 -13.87 -13.43
CA LYS A 196 -19.89 -14.36 -12.15
C LYS A 196 -20.87 -13.44 -11.47
N PHE A 197 -20.70 -12.11 -11.58
CA PHE A 197 -21.47 -11.13 -10.83
C PHE A 197 -22.18 -10.09 -11.70
N GLY A 198 -22.05 -10.16 -13.04
CA GLY A 198 -22.56 -9.13 -13.96
C GLY A 198 -24.07 -8.88 -13.82
N ASP A 199 -24.87 -9.92 -13.56
CA ASP A 199 -26.31 -9.81 -13.29
C ASP A 199 -26.63 -9.01 -12.00
N LEU A 200 -25.72 -8.99 -11.05
CA LEU A 200 -25.87 -8.31 -9.76
C LEU A 200 -25.28 -6.88 -9.78
N LEU A 201 -24.53 -6.50 -10.81
CA LEU A 201 -23.96 -5.16 -10.93
C LEU A 201 -25.04 -4.12 -11.31
N TYR A 202 -26.07 -4.53 -12.04
CA TYR A 202 -27.18 -3.63 -12.35
C TYR A 202 -27.93 -3.18 -11.09
N GLY A 203 -28.06 -1.87 -10.92
CA GLY A 203 -28.73 -1.28 -9.77
C GLY A 203 -27.82 -0.97 -8.57
N LEU A 204 -26.56 -1.39 -8.60
CA LEU A 204 -25.55 -0.86 -7.69
C LEU A 204 -25.19 0.58 -8.06
N LYS A 205 -24.60 1.33 -7.13
CA LYS A 205 -24.16 2.71 -7.35
C LYS A 205 -22.71 2.79 -7.77
N TRP A 206 -21.89 1.87 -7.29
CA TRP A 206 -20.45 1.90 -7.52
C TRP A 206 -19.82 0.50 -7.58
N LEU A 207 -18.68 0.45 -8.25
CA LEU A 207 -17.75 -0.68 -8.25
C LEU A 207 -16.37 -0.18 -7.85
N ASN A 208 -15.78 -0.77 -6.82
CA ASN A 208 -14.42 -0.50 -6.41
C ASN A 208 -13.53 -1.66 -6.88
N MET A 209 -12.61 -1.36 -7.78
CA MET A 209 -11.73 -2.34 -8.41
C MET A 209 -10.44 -2.59 -7.58
N GLY A 210 -10.37 -2.04 -6.36
CA GLY A 210 -9.26 -2.24 -5.43
C GLY A 210 -7.94 -1.58 -5.85
N GLY A 211 -6.87 -2.10 -5.29
CA GLY A 211 -5.50 -1.68 -5.56
C GLY A 211 -4.68 -2.74 -6.30
N GLY A 212 -3.34 -2.62 -6.20
CA GLY A 212 -2.39 -3.49 -6.91
C GLY A 212 -2.14 -3.11 -8.36
N HIS A 213 -2.72 -2.00 -8.80
CA HIS A 213 -2.50 -1.40 -10.12
C HIS A 213 -1.22 -0.55 -10.09
N HIS A 214 -0.23 -0.92 -10.86
CA HIS A 214 1.05 -0.19 -10.97
C HIS A 214 0.99 1.02 -11.91
N ILE A 215 -0.05 1.84 -11.80
CA ILE A 215 -0.47 2.89 -12.75
C ILE A 215 0.65 3.90 -13.07
N THR A 216 1.53 4.18 -12.12
CA THR A 216 2.61 5.17 -12.26
C THR A 216 3.94 4.56 -12.74
N ARG A 217 3.99 3.24 -12.93
CA ARG A 217 5.14 2.58 -13.54
C ARG A 217 5.25 3.01 -15.02
N ALA A 218 6.46 3.26 -15.48
CA ALA A 218 6.72 3.87 -16.78
C ALA A 218 6.18 3.08 -17.99
N ASP A 219 6.07 1.76 -17.87
CA ASP A 219 5.59 0.84 -18.91
C ASP A 219 4.13 0.40 -18.72
N TYR A 220 3.39 0.97 -17.76
CA TYR A 220 2.00 0.61 -17.49
C TYR A 220 1.06 1.07 -18.62
N ASP A 221 0.17 0.20 -19.08
CA ASP A 221 -0.81 0.51 -20.12
C ASP A 221 -2.02 1.27 -19.56
N ILE A 222 -1.86 2.59 -19.43
CA ILE A 222 -2.92 3.50 -18.95
C ILE A 222 -4.14 3.49 -19.89
N GLU A 223 -3.93 3.37 -21.19
CA GLU A 223 -5.05 3.39 -22.17
C GLU A 223 -5.98 2.19 -21.96
N ARG A 224 -5.42 1.01 -21.69
CA ARG A 224 -6.22 -0.18 -21.36
C ARG A 224 -6.96 -0.02 -20.04
N LEU A 225 -6.30 0.52 -18.99
CA LEU A 225 -6.96 0.82 -17.72
C LEU A 225 -8.17 1.73 -17.92
N GLU A 226 -8.03 2.81 -18.70
CA GLU A 226 -9.11 3.74 -18.99
C GLU A 226 -10.25 3.09 -19.74
N LYS A 227 -9.96 2.20 -20.70
CA LYS A 227 -10.99 1.40 -21.39
C LYS A 227 -11.75 0.48 -20.43
N CYS A 228 -11.04 -0.20 -19.52
CA CYS A 228 -11.64 -1.02 -18.49
C CYS A 228 -12.58 -0.22 -17.57
N ILE A 229 -12.13 0.94 -17.10
CA ILE A 229 -12.93 1.83 -16.27
C ILE A 229 -14.20 2.29 -17.00
N MET A 230 -14.04 2.82 -18.21
CA MET A 230 -15.17 3.32 -19.00
C MET A 230 -16.16 2.21 -19.38
N HIS A 231 -15.67 1.01 -19.71
CA HIS A 231 -16.52 -0.15 -19.98
C HIS A 231 -17.45 -0.45 -18.80
N MET A 232 -16.92 -0.60 -17.60
CA MET A 232 -17.73 -0.93 -16.40
C MET A 232 -18.67 0.21 -16.02
N ARG A 233 -18.18 1.46 -16.08
CA ARG A 233 -18.98 2.64 -15.82
C ARG A 233 -20.19 2.73 -16.77
N ASP A 234 -19.95 2.64 -18.07
CA ASP A 234 -20.98 2.92 -19.09
C ASP A 234 -21.96 1.74 -19.24
N LYS A 235 -21.48 0.50 -19.09
CA LYS A 235 -22.32 -0.71 -19.20
C LYS A 235 -23.30 -0.85 -18.05
N TYR A 236 -22.85 -0.56 -16.82
CA TYR A 236 -23.61 -0.81 -15.59
C TYR A 236 -24.12 0.45 -14.90
N ASP A 237 -23.81 1.65 -15.44
CA ASP A 237 -24.11 2.96 -14.82
C ASP A 237 -23.53 3.10 -13.40
N LEU A 238 -22.25 2.79 -13.24
CA LEU A 238 -21.55 2.73 -11.96
C LEU A 238 -20.54 3.87 -11.80
N GLU A 239 -20.44 4.41 -10.60
CA GLU A 239 -19.25 5.14 -10.17
C GLU A 239 -18.09 4.15 -9.95
N ILE A 240 -16.91 4.42 -10.52
CA ILE A 240 -15.76 3.51 -10.44
C ILE A 240 -14.73 4.06 -9.46
N TYR A 241 -14.27 3.20 -8.54
CA TYR A 241 -13.19 3.48 -7.59
C TYR A 241 -11.97 2.61 -7.86
N LEU A 242 -10.79 3.18 -7.61
CA LEU A 242 -9.51 2.49 -7.55
C LEU A 242 -8.82 2.86 -6.23
N GLU A 243 -8.06 1.91 -5.67
CA GLU A 243 -7.36 2.05 -4.39
C GLU A 243 -5.84 1.77 -4.52
N PRO A 244 -5.10 2.44 -5.43
CA PRO A 244 -3.67 2.26 -5.48
C PRO A 244 -3.04 2.75 -4.17
N GLY A 245 -2.10 1.99 -3.66
CA GLY A 245 -1.26 2.42 -2.53
C GLY A 245 0.15 2.70 -3.02
N GLU A 246 0.79 1.66 -3.51
CA GLU A 246 2.15 1.69 -4.03
C GLU A 246 2.32 2.69 -5.17
N ALA A 247 1.46 2.65 -6.19
CA ALA A 247 1.54 3.56 -7.33
C ALA A 247 1.43 5.05 -6.95
N VAL A 248 0.92 5.39 -5.75
CA VAL A 248 0.89 6.79 -5.29
C VAL A 248 2.29 7.28 -4.97
N ALA A 249 3.12 6.47 -4.33
CA ALA A 249 4.45 6.86 -3.87
C ALA A 249 5.57 6.00 -4.46
N LEU A 250 5.33 5.34 -5.61
CA LEU A 250 6.33 4.56 -6.34
C LEU A 250 7.54 5.43 -6.68
N ASP A 251 8.73 4.93 -6.39
CA ASP A 251 10.02 5.62 -6.56
C ASP A 251 10.13 6.98 -5.83
N ALA A 252 9.13 7.36 -5.03
CA ALA A 252 9.08 8.67 -4.36
C ALA A 252 9.70 8.66 -2.96
N GLY A 253 10.53 7.67 -2.64
CA GLY A 253 11.19 7.63 -1.33
C GLY A 253 12.53 6.93 -1.31
N TYR A 254 13.32 7.32 -0.32
CA TYR A 254 14.66 6.78 -0.08
C TYR A 254 14.80 6.36 1.38
N LEU A 255 15.74 5.45 1.64
CA LEU A 255 16.23 5.16 2.99
C LEU A 255 17.73 5.40 3.02
N GLU A 256 18.13 6.47 3.68
CA GLU A 256 19.52 6.82 3.93
C GLU A 256 20.08 6.01 5.09
N THR A 257 21.27 5.44 4.91
CA THR A 257 21.93 4.60 5.90
C THR A 257 23.45 4.85 5.93
N THR A 258 24.08 4.47 7.04
CA THR A 258 25.52 4.58 7.23
C THR A 258 26.14 3.20 7.47
N VAL A 259 27.29 2.95 6.86
CA VAL A 259 28.11 1.76 7.13
C VAL A 259 28.80 1.90 8.47
N LEU A 260 28.43 1.05 9.43
CA LEU A 260 28.97 1.06 10.80
C LEU A 260 30.26 0.26 10.90
N ASP A 261 30.34 -0.87 10.17
CA ASP A 261 31.49 -1.78 10.20
C ASP A 261 31.56 -2.62 8.93
N ILE A 262 32.72 -3.24 8.68
CA ILE A 262 32.96 -4.17 7.59
C ILE A 262 33.62 -5.42 8.15
N VAL A 263 32.92 -6.54 8.05
CA VAL A 263 33.44 -7.83 8.50
C VAL A 263 33.66 -8.74 7.29
N GLU A 264 34.55 -9.73 7.42
CA GLU A 264 34.80 -10.71 6.39
C GLU A 264 34.65 -12.13 6.96
N ASN A 265 33.93 -12.97 6.24
CA ASN A 265 33.79 -14.39 6.57
C ASN A 265 33.79 -15.22 5.30
N ASN A 266 34.68 -16.23 5.22
CA ASN A 266 34.85 -17.11 4.05
C ASN A 266 35.01 -16.35 2.72
N GLY A 267 35.74 -15.22 2.74
CA GLY A 267 35.98 -14.38 1.55
C GLY A 267 34.81 -13.50 1.14
N ILE A 268 33.72 -13.50 1.89
CA ILE A 268 32.58 -12.59 1.69
C ILE A 268 32.77 -11.37 2.62
N LYS A 269 32.87 -10.20 2.02
CA LYS A 269 32.85 -8.91 2.75
C LYS A 269 31.43 -8.50 3.05
N ILE A 270 31.12 -8.19 4.30
CA ILE A 270 29.78 -7.87 4.78
C ILE A 270 29.80 -6.46 5.36
N LEU A 271 28.94 -5.59 4.85
CA LEU A 271 28.71 -4.26 5.41
C LEU A 271 27.64 -4.35 6.50
N ILE A 272 27.98 -3.89 7.69
CA ILE A 272 27.03 -3.73 8.79
C ILE A 272 26.49 -2.31 8.76
N LEU A 273 25.19 -2.17 8.52
CA LEU A 273 24.51 -0.90 8.38
C LEU A 273 23.73 -0.51 9.65
N ASP A 274 23.45 0.78 9.82
CA ASP A 274 22.54 1.28 10.87
C ASP A 274 21.06 1.13 10.49
N THR A 275 20.76 0.61 9.29
CA THR A 275 19.42 0.16 8.89
C THR A 275 19.33 -1.37 8.90
N SER A 276 18.11 -1.91 8.85
CA SER A 276 17.82 -3.33 9.01
C SER A 276 16.70 -3.76 8.03
N ALA A 277 16.88 -4.90 7.37
CA ALA A 277 15.79 -5.48 6.59
C ALA A 277 14.60 -5.80 7.49
N ALA A 278 14.83 -6.50 8.60
CA ALA A 278 13.77 -6.92 9.53
C ALA A 278 13.01 -5.75 10.17
N CYS A 279 13.69 -4.61 10.40
CA CYS A 279 13.10 -3.49 11.14
C CYS A 279 12.58 -2.36 10.24
N HIS A 280 13.26 -2.08 9.12
CA HIS A 280 13.02 -0.86 8.35
C HIS A 280 12.52 -1.11 6.92
N MET A 281 12.72 -2.31 6.39
CA MET A 281 12.24 -2.76 5.08
C MET A 281 11.84 -4.25 5.12
N PRO A 282 10.84 -4.62 5.96
CA PRO A 282 10.58 -6.02 6.28
C PRO A 282 10.16 -6.87 5.06
N ASP A 283 9.64 -6.27 4.00
CA ASP A 283 9.29 -6.97 2.77
C ASP A 283 10.51 -7.61 2.08
N VAL A 284 11.72 -7.11 2.31
CA VAL A 284 12.96 -7.77 1.88
C VAL A 284 13.05 -9.21 2.39
N LEU A 285 12.52 -9.48 3.59
CA LEU A 285 12.50 -10.82 4.20
C LEU A 285 11.15 -11.55 4.05
N GLU A 286 10.04 -10.81 4.08
CA GLU A 286 8.68 -11.39 4.01
C GLU A 286 8.28 -11.71 2.56
N MET A 287 8.73 -10.89 1.61
CA MET A 287 8.47 -10.97 0.17
C MET A 287 9.77 -10.93 -0.63
N PRO A 288 10.71 -11.87 -0.43
CA PRO A 288 12.12 -11.69 -0.74
C PRO A 288 12.40 -11.00 -2.08
N TYR A 289 12.96 -9.81 -2.00
CA TYR A 289 13.48 -9.05 -3.13
C TYR A 289 14.75 -8.32 -2.72
N ARG A 290 15.53 -7.84 -3.69
CA ARG A 290 16.70 -7.02 -3.45
C ARG A 290 16.36 -5.56 -3.74
N PRO A 291 16.26 -4.69 -2.71
CA PRO A 291 15.88 -3.30 -2.91
C PRO A 291 16.90 -2.57 -3.81
N PRO A 292 16.43 -1.69 -4.72
CA PRO A 292 17.36 -0.88 -5.51
C PRO A 292 18.22 0.00 -4.61
N LEU A 293 19.52 0.05 -4.90
CA LEU A 293 20.50 0.83 -4.14
C LEU A 293 21.24 1.77 -5.10
N MET A 294 21.30 3.04 -4.76
CA MET A 294 21.92 4.07 -5.59
C MET A 294 23.39 3.77 -5.84
N ASP A 295 23.86 4.00 -7.06
CA ASP A 295 25.23 3.78 -7.53
C ASP A 295 25.76 2.33 -7.39
N SER A 296 24.89 1.36 -7.09
CA SER A 296 25.25 -0.05 -7.03
C SER A 296 24.99 -0.78 -8.35
N GLY A 297 25.43 -2.03 -8.41
CA GLY A 297 25.16 -2.98 -9.49
C GLY A 297 24.85 -4.37 -8.95
N GLU A 298 24.62 -5.31 -9.88
CA GLU A 298 24.44 -6.72 -9.55
C GLU A 298 25.72 -7.31 -8.90
N PRO A 299 25.59 -8.36 -8.09
CA PRO A 299 26.75 -9.02 -7.50
C PRO A 299 27.78 -9.42 -8.59
N GLY A 300 29.01 -8.91 -8.47
CA GLY A 300 30.08 -9.19 -9.44
C GLY A 300 30.05 -8.35 -10.73
N GLU A 301 29.07 -7.50 -10.93
CA GLU A 301 29.01 -6.59 -12.09
C GLU A 301 30.09 -5.50 -11.99
N LYS A 302 30.30 -4.96 -10.80
CA LYS A 302 31.31 -3.95 -10.51
C LYS A 302 32.48 -4.53 -9.70
N LYS A 303 33.50 -3.73 -9.52
CA LYS A 303 34.81 -4.17 -8.98
C LYS A 303 34.75 -4.74 -7.55
N TYR A 304 33.89 -4.19 -6.68
CA TYR A 304 33.84 -4.55 -5.26
C TYR A 304 32.47 -5.07 -4.91
N THR A 305 32.36 -6.31 -4.48
CA THR A 305 31.09 -6.94 -4.06
C THR A 305 31.02 -7.06 -2.57
N TYR A 306 29.86 -6.72 -2.00
CA TYR A 306 29.57 -6.81 -0.58
C TYR A 306 28.18 -7.39 -0.34
N ARG A 307 28.04 -8.15 0.74
CA ARG A 307 26.76 -8.45 1.36
C ARG A 307 26.39 -7.31 2.29
N LEU A 308 25.15 -6.82 2.22
CA LEU A 308 24.62 -5.81 3.13
C LEU A 308 23.75 -6.48 4.19
N SER A 309 24.02 -6.12 5.45
CA SER A 309 23.35 -6.63 6.63
C SER A 309 23.21 -5.51 7.67
N SER A 310 22.70 -5.82 8.83
CA SER A 310 22.40 -4.84 9.89
C SER A 310 23.16 -5.09 11.19
N CYS A 311 22.95 -4.22 12.15
CA CYS A 311 23.44 -4.38 13.51
C CYS A 311 22.47 -5.14 14.44
N THR A 312 21.39 -5.75 13.93
CA THR A 312 20.54 -6.65 14.72
C THR A 312 21.22 -7.99 14.98
N CYS A 313 20.77 -8.71 16.02
CA CYS A 313 21.25 -10.05 16.33
C CYS A 313 20.53 -11.15 15.54
N LEU A 314 19.66 -10.80 14.59
CA LEU A 314 18.97 -11.77 13.75
C LEU A 314 19.91 -12.23 12.62
N ALA A 315 20.33 -13.50 12.64
CA ALA A 315 21.24 -14.05 11.63
C ALA A 315 20.70 -13.92 10.17
N GLY A 316 19.38 -13.93 10.01
CA GLY A 316 18.70 -13.76 8.71
C GLY A 316 18.47 -12.31 8.27
N ASP A 317 18.95 -11.32 9.04
CA ASP A 317 18.80 -9.90 8.68
C ASP A 317 19.82 -9.49 7.62
N VAL A 318 19.60 -9.99 6.40
CA VAL A 318 20.43 -9.75 5.22
C VAL A 318 19.58 -8.99 4.20
N ILE A 319 20.09 -7.84 3.74
CA ILE A 319 19.39 -7.00 2.77
C ILE A 319 19.61 -7.52 1.35
N GLY A 320 20.87 -7.89 1.02
CA GLY A 320 21.21 -8.41 -0.29
C GLY A 320 22.70 -8.29 -0.59
N ASP A 321 23.10 -8.80 -1.76
CA ASP A 321 24.46 -8.67 -2.27
C ASP A 321 24.49 -7.62 -3.38
N TYR A 322 25.46 -6.69 -3.32
CA TYR A 322 25.61 -5.56 -4.24
C TYR A 322 27.06 -5.36 -4.66
N SER A 323 27.29 -4.75 -5.81
CA SER A 323 28.63 -4.36 -6.24
C SER A 323 28.76 -2.85 -6.46
N PHE A 324 30.01 -2.34 -6.32
CA PHE A 324 30.34 -0.93 -6.40
C PHE A 324 31.62 -0.72 -7.20
N ASP A 325 31.74 0.44 -7.86
CA ASP A 325 32.96 0.82 -8.59
C ASP A 325 34.08 1.24 -7.63
N ARG A 326 33.76 1.72 -6.45
CA ARG A 326 34.69 2.11 -5.38
C ARG A 326 34.66 1.14 -4.21
N GLU A 327 35.75 1.10 -3.49
CA GLU A 327 35.79 0.39 -2.20
C GLU A 327 34.95 1.14 -1.18
N ILE A 328 34.05 0.41 -0.48
CA ILE A 328 33.22 0.95 0.59
C ILE A 328 34.01 0.92 1.90
N LYS A 329 33.81 1.95 2.73
CA LYS A 329 34.49 2.13 4.03
C LYS A 329 33.48 2.38 5.13
N THR A 330 33.87 2.08 6.35
CA THR A 330 33.14 2.50 7.56
C THR A 330 32.95 4.02 7.55
N GLY A 331 31.70 4.46 7.82
CA GLY A 331 31.29 5.84 7.73
C GLY A 331 30.76 6.27 6.36
N ASP A 332 30.90 5.45 5.32
CA ASP A 332 30.26 5.73 4.03
C ASP A 332 28.74 5.67 4.15
N ARG A 333 28.08 6.50 3.38
CA ARG A 333 26.61 6.54 3.29
C ARG A 333 26.16 5.79 2.05
N LEU A 334 25.03 5.11 2.19
CA LEU A 334 24.33 4.39 1.14
C LEU A 334 22.86 4.82 1.13
N CYS A 335 22.22 4.78 -0.04
CA CYS A 335 20.88 5.24 -0.23
C CYS A 335 20.05 4.18 -0.95
N PHE A 336 19.14 3.50 -0.24
CA PHE A 336 18.16 2.61 -0.85
C PHE A 336 17.06 3.43 -1.51
N CYS A 337 16.67 3.04 -2.72
CA CYS A 337 15.60 3.65 -3.48
C CYS A 337 14.26 2.93 -3.24
N ASP A 338 13.16 3.59 -3.62
CA ASP A 338 11.79 3.09 -3.51
C ASP A 338 11.41 2.64 -2.09
N MET A 339 11.78 3.45 -1.09
CA MET A 339 11.58 3.16 0.33
C MET A 339 10.44 3.96 0.97
N ALA A 340 9.53 4.57 0.20
CA ALA A 340 8.34 5.23 0.74
C ALA A 340 7.21 4.25 1.04
N ILE A 341 7.09 3.19 0.23
CA ILE A 341 5.99 2.23 0.26
C ILE A 341 6.32 0.99 1.08
N TYR A 342 5.35 0.45 1.79
CA TYR A 342 5.47 -0.76 2.63
C TYR A 342 6.70 -0.82 3.55
N SER A 343 7.33 0.34 3.82
CA SER A 343 8.47 0.49 4.70
C SER A 343 8.08 1.17 6.02
N MET A 344 7.80 2.48 6.01
CA MET A 344 7.38 3.23 7.22
C MET A 344 6.14 2.63 7.89
N VAL A 345 5.20 2.12 7.12
CA VAL A 345 3.95 1.52 7.62
C VAL A 345 4.14 0.14 8.24
N LYS A 346 5.27 -0.54 7.96
CA LYS A 346 5.60 -1.89 8.44
C LYS A 346 6.77 -1.90 9.41
N ASN A 347 7.45 -0.78 9.64
CA ASN A 347 8.65 -0.73 10.45
C ASN A 347 8.40 -1.12 11.91
N ASN A 348 9.46 -1.57 12.58
CA ASN A 348 9.42 -2.02 13.96
C ASN A 348 10.74 -1.72 14.70
N THR A 349 10.78 -2.01 15.99
CA THR A 349 11.92 -1.74 16.86
C THR A 349 12.51 -3.01 17.46
N PHE A 350 12.51 -4.10 16.70
CA PHE A 350 13.15 -5.35 17.13
C PHE A 350 14.63 -5.12 17.52
N ASN A 351 15.12 -5.81 18.52
CA ASN A 351 16.47 -5.63 19.11
C ASN A 351 16.77 -4.22 19.67
N GLY A 352 15.73 -3.39 19.85
CA GLY A 352 15.94 -2.00 20.28
C GLY A 352 16.43 -1.09 19.15
N MET A 353 16.29 -1.50 17.89
CA MET A 353 16.60 -0.65 16.75
C MET A 353 15.78 0.63 16.81
N PRO A 354 16.40 1.81 16.65
CA PRO A 354 15.63 3.05 16.52
C PRO A 354 14.83 3.03 15.22
N LEU A 355 13.63 3.62 15.23
CA LEU A 355 12.94 3.89 13.97
C LEU A 355 13.72 4.94 13.18
N PRO A 356 13.82 4.82 11.84
CA PRO A 356 14.42 5.85 10.99
C PRO A 356 13.69 7.18 11.14
N ASP A 357 14.44 8.28 11.20
CA ASP A 357 13.84 9.62 11.08
C ASP A 357 13.02 9.71 9.78
N ILE A 358 12.08 10.65 9.71
CA ILE A 358 11.34 10.93 8.47
C ILE A 358 11.63 12.36 8.03
N ALA A 359 12.05 12.52 6.79
CA ALA A 359 12.28 13.79 6.14
C ALA A 359 11.50 13.89 4.83
N VAL A 360 11.23 15.09 4.40
CA VAL A 360 10.70 15.40 3.05
C VAL A 360 11.74 16.17 2.27
N MET A 361 11.84 15.94 0.99
CA MET A 361 12.75 16.58 0.06
C MET A 361 11.96 17.36 -0.98
N ASP A 362 12.19 18.65 -1.07
CA ASP A 362 11.53 19.54 -2.02
C ASP A 362 12.12 19.44 -3.44
N GLU A 363 11.54 20.17 -4.38
CA GLU A 363 12.00 20.25 -5.79
C GLU A 363 13.45 20.76 -5.93
N ASN A 364 13.95 21.54 -4.95
CA ASN A 364 15.33 22.05 -4.93
C ASN A 364 16.31 21.03 -4.32
N LYS A 365 15.83 19.84 -3.99
CA LYS A 365 16.57 18.80 -3.26
C LYS A 365 17.03 19.26 -1.88
N ASP A 366 16.27 20.14 -1.24
CA ASP A 366 16.44 20.49 0.15
C ASP A 366 15.55 19.64 1.04
N CYS A 367 16.15 19.07 2.09
CA CYS A 367 15.48 18.18 3.02
C CYS A 367 15.06 18.92 4.30
N LYS A 368 13.84 18.59 4.76
CA LYS A 368 13.30 19.00 6.05
C LYS A 368 12.94 17.76 6.85
N VAL A 369 13.54 17.59 8.02
CA VAL A 369 13.15 16.53 8.95
C VAL A 369 11.79 16.88 9.56
N ILE A 370 10.81 16.01 9.38
CA ILE A 370 9.44 16.18 9.87
C ILE A 370 9.17 15.37 11.14
N ARG A 371 9.88 14.25 11.32
CA ARG A 371 9.78 13.42 12.53
C ARG A 371 11.15 12.88 12.90
N ARG A 372 11.48 12.95 14.18
CA ARG A 372 12.59 12.22 14.81
C ARG A 372 12.05 11.22 15.80
N PHE A 373 12.71 10.07 15.87
CA PHE A 373 12.38 9.02 16.81
C PHE A 373 13.50 8.88 17.83
N GLU A 374 13.10 8.74 19.10
CA GLU A 374 14.01 8.68 20.25
C GLU A 374 13.67 7.48 21.14
N TYR A 375 14.39 7.32 22.24
CA TYR A 375 14.21 6.21 23.18
C TYR A 375 12.76 6.04 23.69
N GLU A 376 12.03 7.14 23.90
CA GLU A 376 10.65 7.08 24.38
C GLU A 376 9.70 6.43 23.36
N ASP A 377 9.94 6.60 22.06
CA ASP A 377 9.14 5.92 21.00
C ASP A 377 9.31 4.39 21.06
N PHE A 378 10.49 3.90 21.43
CA PHE A 378 10.73 2.48 21.71
C PHE A 378 10.06 2.04 23.01
N LYS A 379 10.31 2.75 24.11
CA LYS A 379 9.89 2.39 25.46
C LYS A 379 8.36 2.34 25.61
N CYS A 380 7.66 3.38 25.11
CA CYS A 380 6.20 3.49 25.23
C CYS A 380 5.42 2.36 24.53
N ARG A 381 6.07 1.58 23.65
CA ARG A 381 5.45 0.42 23.00
C ARG A 381 5.46 -0.84 23.87
N LEU A 382 6.28 -0.89 24.90
CA LEU A 382 6.55 -2.12 25.66
C LEU A 382 5.82 -2.16 26.99
N SER A 383 5.52 -1.02 27.59
CA SER A 383 4.74 -0.95 28.85
C SER A 383 4.33 0.49 29.20
#